data_084790aa1235913530e8071c49f20c30
#
_entry.id   084790aa1235913530e8071c49f20c30
#
_cell.length_a   1.000
_cell.length_b   1.000
_cell.length_c   1.000
_cell.angle_alpha   90.00
_cell.angle_beta   90.00
_cell.angle_gamma   90.00
#
_symmetry.space_group_name_H-M   'P 1'
#
loop_
_entity.id
_entity.type
_entity.pdbx_description
1 polymer ?
#
loop_
_entity_poly.entity_id
_entity_poly.type
_entity_poly.pdbx_seq_one_letter_code
_entity_poly.pdbx_strand_id
1 'polypeptide(L)'
;SHNDHNYFEIAHSLNRQFANGGIYRNIYTYNFVDNHDVNRIASNLRDKNHLCNVYTLMYTMPGVPSVYYGSEYGIEGQRTDHSDYELRPCLDLGNIPNPNNNLFEHIVKLGKVRLALEALKYGDFANVKIMNEKLVYKRWTNNQTVFVAFNLTDHDEWIDFDTGCNAKLTDVLNDNEVIDVNGYYNLYMKPYSSRILVVNDGSFKVDFSDNSPEEITKPVETTETAPAQSDEPHFYTEIKPGKYRHFKGNEYEVIGTALHSETGEKLVVYKALYNDGGLWVRPYDMFKEIIEKDGKKIQRFTPID
;
A
#
# COMPACT_ATOMS: atom_id res chain seq x y z
N SER A 1 -18.14 -11.75 -4.89
CA SER A 1 -17.63 -12.56 -6.03
C SER A 1 -16.99 -13.87 -5.55
N HIS A 2 -16.11 -13.84 -4.52
CA HIS A 2 -15.44 -15.06 -4.05
C HIS A 2 -16.42 -16.08 -3.45
N ASN A 3 -17.36 -15.64 -2.61
CA ASN A 3 -18.38 -16.53 -2.03
C ASN A 3 -19.35 -17.15 -3.04
N ASP A 4 -19.55 -16.49 -4.17
CA ASP A 4 -20.53 -16.92 -5.20
C ASP A 4 -19.83 -17.54 -6.40
N HIS A 5 -18.51 -17.76 -6.32
CA HIS A 5 -17.66 -18.27 -7.39
C HIS A 5 -17.93 -17.55 -8.73
N ASN A 6 -18.00 -16.21 -8.67
CA ASN A 6 -18.39 -15.40 -9.82
C ASN A 6 -17.58 -14.11 -9.93
N TYR A 7 -16.59 -14.11 -10.81
CA TYR A 7 -15.78 -12.95 -11.10
C TYR A 7 -16.43 -11.91 -12.02
N PHE A 8 -17.56 -12.20 -12.66
CA PHE A 8 -18.22 -11.24 -13.58
C PHE A 8 -18.60 -9.94 -12.86
N GLU A 9 -19.10 -10.02 -11.64
CA GLU A 9 -19.51 -8.82 -10.89
C GLU A 9 -18.32 -7.90 -10.56
N ILE A 10 -17.24 -8.47 -10.01
CA ILE A 10 -16.06 -7.67 -9.67
C ILE A 10 -15.36 -7.16 -10.92
N ALA A 11 -15.25 -7.98 -11.98
CA ALA A 11 -14.68 -7.57 -13.25
C ALA A 11 -15.49 -6.42 -13.88
N HIS A 12 -16.83 -6.48 -13.83
CA HIS A 12 -17.70 -5.40 -14.30
C HIS A 12 -17.50 -4.13 -13.47
N SER A 13 -17.43 -4.24 -12.14
CA SER A 13 -17.21 -3.12 -11.24
C SER A 13 -15.85 -2.46 -11.49
N LEU A 14 -14.78 -3.24 -11.61
CA LEU A 14 -13.43 -2.73 -11.89
C LEU A 14 -13.38 -2.05 -13.27
N ASN A 15 -14.04 -2.63 -14.29
CA ASN A 15 -14.11 -2.04 -15.61
C ASN A 15 -14.81 -0.68 -15.59
N ARG A 16 -15.96 -0.58 -14.93
CA ARG A 16 -16.71 0.66 -14.79
C ARG A 16 -15.94 1.73 -14.01
N GLN A 17 -15.12 1.34 -13.05
CA GLN A 17 -14.38 2.25 -12.20
C GLN A 17 -13.07 2.72 -12.85
N PHE A 18 -12.31 1.81 -13.46
CA PHE A 18 -10.90 2.04 -13.76
C PHE A 18 -10.49 1.85 -15.23
N ALA A 19 -11.31 1.21 -16.07
CA ALA A 19 -10.98 1.06 -17.48
C ALA A 19 -11.07 2.40 -18.24
N ASN A 20 -10.81 2.38 -19.55
CA ASN A 20 -10.90 3.58 -20.37
C ASN A 20 -12.31 4.21 -20.27
N GLY A 21 -12.37 5.48 -19.85
CA GLY A 21 -13.63 6.16 -19.52
C GLY A 21 -14.21 5.83 -18.15
N GLY A 22 -13.49 5.06 -17.32
CA GLY A 22 -13.93 4.72 -15.97
C GLY A 22 -13.99 5.93 -15.04
N ILE A 23 -14.95 5.90 -14.09
CA ILE A 23 -15.27 7.04 -13.21
C ILE A 23 -14.13 7.41 -12.24
N TYR A 24 -13.24 6.47 -11.93
CA TYR A 24 -12.09 6.67 -11.03
C TYR A 24 -10.73 6.47 -11.73
N ARG A 25 -10.70 6.47 -13.07
CA ARG A 25 -9.47 6.18 -13.83
C ARG A 25 -8.27 7.05 -13.42
N ASN A 26 -8.50 8.30 -13.08
CA ASN A 26 -7.46 9.27 -12.71
C ASN A 26 -7.45 9.59 -11.20
N ILE A 27 -8.07 8.73 -10.39
CA ILE A 27 -8.19 8.94 -8.95
C ILE A 27 -7.56 7.75 -8.22
N TYR A 28 -6.69 8.04 -7.26
CA TYR A 28 -6.16 7.02 -6.36
C TYR A 28 -7.18 6.73 -5.26
N THR A 29 -7.95 5.67 -5.45
CA THR A 29 -8.88 5.19 -4.42
C THR A 29 -8.13 4.55 -3.26
N TYR A 30 -8.65 4.70 -2.05
CA TYR A 30 -8.20 3.96 -0.88
C TYR A 30 -8.96 2.63 -0.83
N ASN A 31 -8.23 1.53 -1.02
CA ASN A 31 -8.82 0.19 -1.15
C ASN A 31 -8.56 -0.62 0.12
N PHE A 32 -9.61 -1.22 0.64
CA PHE A 32 -9.53 -2.15 1.77
C PHE A 32 -10.57 -3.27 1.58
N VAL A 33 -10.36 -4.39 2.24
CA VAL A 33 -11.29 -5.53 2.24
C VAL A 33 -12.11 -5.60 3.53
N ASP A 34 -11.57 -5.01 4.58
CA ASP A 34 -12.22 -4.80 5.87
C ASP A 34 -11.62 -3.61 6.62
N ASN A 35 -12.32 -3.14 7.66
CA ASN A 35 -11.89 -2.06 8.53
C ASN A 35 -12.58 -2.17 9.90
N HIS A 36 -12.48 -1.11 10.71
CA HIS A 36 -13.08 -1.04 12.06
C HIS A 36 -14.61 -0.93 12.08
N ASP A 37 -15.28 -0.76 10.95
CA ASP A 37 -16.73 -0.56 10.85
C ASP A 37 -17.47 -1.72 10.15
N VAL A 38 -16.74 -2.60 9.46
CA VAL A 38 -17.31 -3.74 8.74
C VAL A 38 -16.71 -5.04 9.22
N ASN A 39 -17.44 -6.14 9.03
CA ASN A 39 -16.97 -7.47 9.39
C ASN A 39 -15.62 -7.78 8.78
N ARG A 40 -14.76 -8.46 9.54
CA ARG A 40 -13.48 -8.95 9.06
C ARG A 40 -13.67 -9.78 7.80
N ILE A 41 -12.77 -9.63 6.82
CA ILE A 41 -12.86 -10.37 5.56
C ILE A 41 -12.85 -11.89 5.80
N ALA A 42 -12.07 -12.35 6.75
CA ALA A 42 -12.03 -13.76 7.14
C ALA A 42 -13.40 -14.27 7.64
N SER A 43 -14.20 -13.45 8.32
CA SER A 43 -15.56 -13.80 8.74
C SER A 43 -16.58 -13.77 7.59
N ASN A 44 -16.32 -12.95 6.56
CA ASN A 44 -17.22 -12.81 5.42
C ASN A 44 -17.03 -13.91 4.37
N LEU A 45 -15.86 -14.51 4.28
CA LEU A 45 -15.57 -15.59 3.33
C LEU A 45 -16.10 -16.92 3.85
N ARG A 46 -16.89 -17.63 3.01
CA ARG A 46 -17.34 -19.00 3.27
C ARG A 46 -16.18 -19.98 3.20
N ASP A 47 -15.28 -19.79 2.25
CA ASP A 47 -14.03 -20.55 2.11
C ASP A 47 -12.83 -19.64 2.36
N LYS A 48 -12.07 -19.94 3.41
CA LYS A 48 -10.88 -19.17 3.82
C LYS A 48 -9.71 -19.32 2.85
N ASN A 49 -9.70 -20.36 2.00
CA ASN A 49 -8.69 -20.54 0.96
C ASN A 49 -8.68 -19.37 -0.04
N HIS A 50 -9.77 -18.62 -0.15
CA HIS A 50 -9.86 -17.44 -0.99
C HIS A 50 -9.13 -16.20 -0.42
N LEU A 51 -8.68 -16.22 0.84
CA LEU A 51 -8.03 -15.04 1.44
C LEU A 51 -6.85 -14.52 0.61
N CYS A 52 -5.97 -15.40 0.16
CA CYS A 52 -4.83 -15.01 -0.68
C CYS A 52 -5.28 -14.34 -1.99
N ASN A 53 -6.32 -14.88 -2.65
CA ASN A 53 -6.86 -14.29 -3.88
C ASN A 53 -7.47 -12.91 -3.64
N VAL A 54 -8.18 -12.73 -2.52
CA VAL A 54 -8.77 -11.43 -2.13
C VAL A 54 -7.67 -10.37 -1.95
N TYR A 55 -6.58 -10.70 -1.24
CA TYR A 55 -5.48 -9.77 -1.04
C TYR A 55 -4.69 -9.53 -2.33
N THR A 56 -4.47 -10.57 -3.17
CA THR A 56 -3.85 -10.36 -4.48
C THR A 56 -4.66 -9.38 -5.31
N LEU A 57 -5.98 -9.52 -5.35
CA LEU A 57 -6.86 -8.58 -6.05
C LEU A 57 -6.71 -7.15 -5.50
N MET A 58 -6.78 -6.98 -4.18
CA MET A 58 -6.65 -5.67 -3.52
C MET A 58 -5.30 -5.00 -3.82
N TYR A 59 -4.20 -5.75 -3.82
CA TYR A 59 -2.87 -5.22 -4.07
C TYR A 59 -2.56 -4.92 -5.54
N THR A 60 -3.30 -5.52 -6.47
CA THR A 60 -3.01 -5.42 -7.91
C THR A 60 -4.02 -4.59 -8.70
N MET A 61 -5.23 -4.38 -8.17
CA MET A 61 -6.19 -3.44 -8.76
C MET A 61 -5.71 -1.98 -8.63
N PRO A 62 -6.25 -1.03 -9.43
CA PRO A 62 -5.95 0.39 -9.27
C PRO A 62 -6.34 0.92 -7.88
N GLY A 63 -5.59 1.91 -7.38
CA GLY A 63 -5.77 2.51 -6.06
C GLY A 63 -4.66 2.15 -5.08
N VAL A 64 -4.80 2.50 -3.82
CA VAL A 64 -3.83 2.28 -2.73
C VAL A 64 -4.38 1.21 -1.80
N PRO A 65 -3.75 0.03 -1.71
CA PRO A 65 -4.19 -1.03 -0.81
C PRO A 65 -3.92 -0.68 0.65
N SER A 66 -4.85 -1.02 1.52
CA SER A 66 -4.72 -0.90 2.96
C SER A 66 -5.13 -2.18 3.66
N VAL A 67 -4.28 -2.66 4.55
CA VAL A 67 -4.54 -3.82 5.40
C VAL A 67 -4.93 -3.33 6.78
N TYR A 68 -6.08 -3.76 7.27
CA TYR A 68 -6.49 -3.48 8.63
C TYR A 68 -5.78 -4.42 9.59
N TYR A 69 -5.31 -3.91 10.74
CA TYR A 69 -4.51 -4.67 11.68
C TYR A 69 -5.18 -5.98 12.11
N GLY A 70 -4.42 -7.06 12.12
CA GLY A 70 -4.87 -8.42 12.43
C GLY A 70 -5.46 -9.17 11.23
N SER A 71 -5.92 -8.47 10.19
CA SER A 71 -6.47 -9.14 8.99
C SER A 71 -5.39 -9.84 8.18
N GLU A 72 -4.13 -9.42 8.30
CA GLU A 72 -2.96 -10.10 7.74
C GLU A 72 -2.73 -11.50 8.32
N TYR A 73 -3.27 -11.76 9.51
CA TYR A 73 -3.26 -13.09 10.16
C TYR A 73 -4.55 -13.87 9.98
N GLY A 74 -5.51 -13.33 9.22
CA GLY A 74 -6.81 -13.96 9.00
C GLY A 74 -7.71 -13.95 10.24
N ILE A 75 -7.58 -12.96 11.13
CA ILE A 75 -8.43 -12.83 12.32
C ILE A 75 -9.87 -12.63 11.90
N GLU A 76 -10.76 -13.37 12.54
CA GLU A 76 -12.20 -13.23 12.39
C GLU A 76 -12.77 -12.19 13.35
N GLY A 77 -13.92 -11.64 13.02
CA GLY A 77 -14.69 -10.71 13.83
C GLY A 77 -15.93 -10.23 13.08
N GLN A 78 -17.04 -10.18 13.79
CA GLN A 78 -18.32 -9.73 13.23
C GLN A 78 -18.88 -8.60 14.07
N ARG A 79 -19.51 -7.63 13.40
CA ARG A 79 -20.29 -6.61 14.07
C ARG A 79 -21.60 -7.22 14.56
N THR A 80 -21.97 -6.93 15.80
CA THR A 80 -23.27 -7.27 16.34
C THR A 80 -24.13 -6.00 16.50
N ASP A 81 -25.43 -6.19 16.77
CA ASP A 81 -26.35 -5.06 17.00
C ASP A 81 -25.99 -4.24 18.26
N HIS A 82 -25.16 -4.79 19.13
CA HIS A 82 -24.84 -4.22 20.45
C HIS A 82 -23.36 -3.89 20.63
N SER A 83 -22.48 -4.37 19.74
CA SER A 83 -21.04 -4.20 19.89
C SER A 83 -20.29 -4.37 18.57
N ASP A 84 -19.25 -3.57 18.39
CA ASP A 84 -18.23 -3.70 17.37
C ASP A 84 -16.87 -4.17 17.96
N TYR A 85 -16.87 -4.65 19.19
CA TYR A 85 -15.64 -5.03 19.92
C TYR A 85 -14.82 -6.09 19.18
N GLU A 86 -15.48 -7.07 18.56
CA GLU A 86 -14.79 -8.11 17.77
C GLU A 86 -14.05 -7.56 16.54
N LEU A 87 -14.47 -6.40 16.04
CA LEU A 87 -13.80 -5.73 14.92
C LEU A 87 -12.51 -5.02 15.37
N ARG A 88 -12.40 -4.69 16.69
CA ARG A 88 -11.33 -3.86 17.28
C ARG A 88 -10.61 -4.56 18.45
N PRO A 89 -10.23 -5.84 18.33
CA PRO A 89 -9.58 -6.52 19.43
C PRO A 89 -8.25 -5.86 19.79
N CYS A 90 -7.91 -5.85 21.08
CA CYS A 90 -6.55 -5.58 21.51
C CYS A 90 -5.70 -6.82 21.23
N LEU A 91 -4.74 -6.71 20.30
CA LEU A 91 -3.92 -7.83 19.89
C LEU A 91 -2.58 -7.81 20.62
N ASP A 92 -2.21 -8.95 21.18
CA ASP A 92 -0.82 -9.24 21.53
C ASP A 92 -0.12 -9.82 20.28
N LEU A 93 0.70 -9.01 19.62
CA LEU A 93 1.40 -9.41 18.41
C LEU A 93 2.39 -10.56 18.62
N GLY A 94 2.85 -10.76 19.87
CA GLY A 94 3.70 -11.90 20.24
C GLY A 94 2.92 -13.21 20.43
N ASN A 95 1.60 -13.15 20.51
CA ASN A 95 0.73 -14.32 20.81
C ASN A 95 -0.64 -14.21 20.12
N ILE A 96 -0.61 -14.12 18.79
CA ILE A 96 -1.86 -14.09 17.99
C ILE A 96 -2.44 -15.52 17.96
N PRO A 97 -3.72 -15.71 18.36
CA PRO A 97 -4.36 -17.00 18.30
C PRO A 97 -4.51 -17.52 16.87
N ASN A 98 -4.00 -18.73 16.61
CA ASN A 98 -4.12 -19.41 15.30
C ASN A 98 -3.78 -18.54 14.10
N PRO A 99 -2.57 -17.92 14.04
CA PRO A 99 -2.24 -17.01 12.96
C PRO A 99 -2.16 -17.75 11.64
N ASN A 100 -2.73 -17.19 10.56
CA ASN A 100 -2.54 -17.68 9.21
C ASN A 100 -1.20 -17.16 8.64
N ASN A 101 -0.10 -17.83 8.97
CA ASN A 101 1.24 -17.42 8.53
C ASN A 101 1.39 -17.41 7.00
N ASN A 102 0.73 -18.32 6.30
CA ASN A 102 0.75 -18.34 4.82
C ASN A 102 0.14 -17.07 4.24
N LEU A 103 -0.95 -16.57 4.83
CA LEU A 103 -1.59 -15.32 4.42
C LEU A 103 -0.67 -14.14 4.71
N PHE A 104 -0.06 -14.09 5.89
CA PHE A 104 0.88 -13.04 6.27
C PHE A 104 2.05 -12.96 5.28
N GLU A 105 2.71 -14.09 5.01
CA GLU A 105 3.81 -14.17 4.05
C GLU A 105 3.38 -13.76 2.63
N HIS A 106 2.17 -14.16 2.23
CA HIS A 106 1.60 -13.77 0.93
C HIS A 106 1.42 -12.25 0.83
N ILE A 107 0.88 -11.60 1.88
CA ILE A 107 0.70 -10.14 1.93
C ILE A 107 2.06 -9.42 1.89
N VAL A 108 3.06 -9.92 2.60
CA VAL A 108 4.45 -9.39 2.54
C VAL A 108 4.99 -9.46 1.12
N LYS A 109 4.84 -10.61 0.44
CA LYS A 109 5.24 -10.76 -0.97
C LYS A 109 4.51 -9.78 -1.87
N LEU A 110 3.20 -9.62 -1.71
CA LEU A 110 2.39 -8.66 -2.48
C LEU A 110 2.86 -7.22 -2.29
N GLY A 111 3.25 -6.84 -1.08
CA GLY A 111 3.83 -5.52 -0.80
C GLY A 111 5.10 -5.27 -1.61
N LYS A 112 6.05 -6.22 -1.58
CA LYS A 112 7.30 -6.16 -2.35
C LYS A 112 7.04 -6.12 -3.87
N VAL A 113 6.16 -6.99 -4.37
CA VAL A 113 5.76 -7.02 -5.78
C VAL A 113 5.17 -5.67 -6.21
N ARG A 114 4.27 -5.09 -5.43
CA ARG A 114 3.66 -3.80 -5.75
C ARG A 114 4.68 -2.66 -5.74
N LEU A 115 5.62 -2.65 -4.81
CA LEU A 115 6.68 -1.64 -4.76
C LEU A 115 7.59 -1.72 -5.99
N ALA A 116 7.91 -2.94 -6.46
CA ALA A 116 8.75 -3.18 -7.63
C ALA A 116 8.06 -2.87 -8.97
N LEU A 117 6.71 -2.93 -9.04
CA LEU A 117 5.96 -2.81 -10.29
C LEU A 117 5.25 -1.47 -10.42
N GLU A 118 5.77 -0.62 -11.32
CA GLU A 118 5.17 0.68 -11.66
C GLU A 118 3.73 0.52 -12.18
N ALA A 119 3.48 -0.48 -13.02
CA ALA A 119 2.17 -0.73 -13.60
C ALA A 119 1.10 -1.01 -12.53
N LEU A 120 1.43 -1.65 -11.42
CA LEU A 120 0.47 -1.88 -10.33
C LEU A 120 0.16 -0.60 -9.54
N LYS A 121 1.11 0.35 -9.49
CA LYS A 121 0.94 1.63 -8.78
C LYS A 121 0.16 2.63 -9.62
N TYR A 122 0.57 2.84 -10.85
CA TYR A 122 0.15 3.98 -11.67
C TYR A 122 -0.46 3.57 -13.01
N GLY A 123 -0.45 2.27 -13.36
CA GLY A 123 -0.86 1.80 -14.66
C GLY A 123 -2.36 1.87 -14.92
N ASP A 124 -2.71 1.91 -16.18
CA ASP A 124 -4.08 1.71 -16.67
C ASP A 124 -4.58 0.29 -16.38
N PHE A 125 -5.87 0.05 -16.55
CA PHE A 125 -6.54 -1.21 -16.25
C PHE A 125 -7.42 -1.67 -17.41
N ALA A 126 -7.40 -2.97 -17.71
CA ALA A 126 -8.40 -3.61 -18.56
C ALA A 126 -8.56 -5.09 -18.20
N ASN A 127 -9.80 -5.58 -18.24
CA ASN A 127 -10.04 -7.01 -18.22
C ASN A 127 -9.54 -7.66 -19.51
N VAL A 128 -8.99 -8.88 -19.40
CA VAL A 128 -8.47 -9.68 -20.53
C VAL A 128 -9.32 -10.92 -20.73
N LYS A 129 -9.58 -11.68 -19.66
CA LYS A 129 -10.43 -12.86 -19.67
C LYS A 129 -11.30 -12.88 -18.43
N ILE A 130 -12.59 -13.12 -18.59
CA ILE A 130 -13.54 -13.21 -17.48
C ILE A 130 -14.31 -14.51 -17.60
N MET A 131 -14.32 -15.30 -16.56
CA MET A 131 -15.11 -16.52 -16.38
C MET A 131 -15.70 -16.52 -14.97
N ASN A 132 -16.56 -17.47 -14.65
CA ASN A 132 -17.14 -17.52 -13.29
C ASN A 132 -16.05 -17.58 -12.21
N GLU A 133 -15.16 -18.54 -12.31
CA GLU A 133 -14.18 -18.83 -11.27
C GLU A 133 -12.74 -18.44 -11.67
N LYS A 134 -12.58 -17.84 -12.86
CA LYS A 134 -11.27 -17.44 -13.38
C LYS A 134 -11.32 -16.01 -13.92
N LEU A 135 -10.28 -15.25 -13.66
CA LEU A 135 -10.15 -13.86 -14.11
C LEU A 135 -8.72 -13.61 -14.56
N VAL A 136 -8.56 -12.93 -15.68
CA VAL A 136 -7.29 -12.29 -16.05
C VAL A 136 -7.58 -10.84 -16.39
N TYR A 137 -6.80 -9.94 -15.80
CA TYR A 137 -6.76 -8.55 -16.23
C TYR A 137 -5.31 -8.08 -16.42
N LYS A 138 -5.14 -6.96 -17.09
CA LYS A 138 -3.85 -6.34 -17.26
C LYS A 138 -3.79 -4.94 -16.63
N ARG A 139 -2.60 -4.63 -16.15
CA ARG A 139 -2.18 -3.30 -15.73
C ARG A 139 -1.00 -2.88 -16.62
N TRP A 140 -0.96 -1.64 -17.08
CA TRP A 140 0.15 -1.20 -17.92
C TRP A 140 0.46 0.29 -17.78
N THR A 141 1.72 0.62 -17.96
CA THR A 141 2.25 1.96 -18.23
C THR A 141 2.90 1.98 -19.63
N ASN A 142 3.53 3.07 -19.99
CA ASN A 142 4.29 3.12 -21.24
C ASN A 142 5.48 2.13 -21.26
N ASN A 143 6.00 1.76 -20.09
CA ASN A 143 7.23 0.98 -19.94
C ASN A 143 7.03 -0.43 -19.41
N GLN A 144 5.86 -0.77 -18.90
CA GLN A 144 5.64 -2.03 -18.21
C GLN A 144 4.22 -2.54 -18.44
N THR A 145 4.08 -3.83 -18.72
CA THR A 145 2.80 -4.55 -18.76
C THR A 145 2.83 -5.71 -17.79
N VAL A 146 1.76 -5.85 -17.02
CA VAL A 146 1.57 -6.90 -16.02
C VAL A 146 0.20 -7.54 -16.23
N PHE A 147 0.15 -8.86 -16.34
CA PHE A 147 -1.10 -9.63 -16.27
C PHE A 147 -1.27 -10.21 -14.86
N VAL A 148 -2.49 -10.18 -14.35
CA VAL A 148 -2.84 -10.80 -13.08
C VAL A 148 -3.94 -11.81 -13.32
N ALA A 149 -3.68 -13.06 -12.96
CA ALA A 149 -4.58 -14.19 -13.18
C ALA A 149 -5.02 -14.81 -11.86
N PHE A 150 -6.26 -15.29 -11.80
CA PHE A 150 -6.89 -15.88 -10.63
C PHE A 150 -7.60 -17.19 -10.98
N ASN A 151 -7.48 -18.17 -10.09
CA ASN A 151 -8.29 -19.37 -10.02
C ASN A 151 -8.98 -19.45 -8.66
N LEU A 152 -10.33 -19.50 -8.64
CA LEU A 152 -11.13 -19.67 -7.40
C LEU A 152 -11.44 -21.11 -7.09
N THR A 153 -11.21 -22.04 -8.04
CA THR A 153 -11.60 -23.43 -7.87
C THR A 153 -10.69 -24.18 -6.89
N ASP A 154 -11.18 -25.27 -6.37
CA ASP A 154 -10.47 -26.20 -5.48
C ASP A 154 -9.62 -27.24 -6.25
N HIS A 155 -9.48 -27.08 -7.57
CA HIS A 155 -8.74 -27.98 -8.45
C HIS A 155 -7.86 -27.23 -9.44
N ASP A 156 -6.98 -27.96 -10.12
CA ASP A 156 -6.13 -27.44 -11.19
C ASP A 156 -6.96 -26.95 -12.36
N GLU A 157 -6.59 -25.79 -12.89
CA GLU A 157 -7.28 -25.14 -14.01
C GLU A 157 -6.32 -24.61 -15.05
N TRP A 158 -6.85 -24.37 -16.23
CA TRP A 158 -6.17 -23.73 -17.34
C TRP A 158 -6.94 -22.48 -17.77
N ILE A 159 -6.21 -21.39 -18.04
CA ILE A 159 -6.79 -20.13 -18.53
C ILE A 159 -6.08 -19.72 -19.81
N ASP A 160 -6.81 -19.77 -20.93
CA ASP A 160 -6.31 -19.29 -22.21
C ASP A 160 -6.60 -17.79 -22.36
N PHE A 161 -5.60 -17.00 -22.72
CA PHE A 161 -5.77 -15.59 -23.04
C PHE A 161 -4.71 -15.09 -24.02
N ASP A 162 -5.03 -13.97 -24.70
CA ASP A 162 -4.11 -13.31 -25.59
C ASP A 162 -3.23 -12.33 -24.81
N THR A 163 -1.92 -12.53 -24.84
CA THR A 163 -0.94 -11.61 -24.24
C THR A 163 -0.69 -10.39 -25.13
N GLY A 164 -1.05 -10.46 -26.38
CA GLY A 164 -0.80 -9.41 -27.38
C GLY A 164 0.65 -9.22 -27.74
N CYS A 165 1.55 -10.13 -27.35
CA CYS A 165 2.98 -9.99 -27.57
C CYS A 165 3.71 -11.34 -27.74
N ASN A 166 4.88 -11.27 -28.37
CA ASN A 166 5.86 -12.35 -28.39
C ASN A 166 6.98 -11.95 -27.42
N ALA A 167 6.97 -12.49 -26.21
CA ALA A 167 7.85 -12.09 -25.13
C ALA A 167 8.03 -13.22 -24.12
N LYS A 168 8.72 -12.93 -23.03
CA LYS A 168 8.68 -13.75 -21.82
C LYS A 168 7.81 -13.09 -20.78
N LEU A 169 7.16 -13.91 -19.98
CA LEU A 169 6.44 -13.49 -18.77
C LEU A 169 7.21 -14.01 -17.56
N THR A 170 7.50 -13.15 -16.61
CA THR A 170 8.02 -13.57 -15.32
C THR A 170 6.91 -13.55 -14.28
N ASP A 171 6.61 -14.69 -13.68
CA ASP A 171 5.67 -14.79 -12.56
C ASP A 171 6.35 -14.40 -11.26
N VAL A 172 6.21 -13.14 -10.90
CA VAL A 172 6.89 -12.55 -9.74
C VAL A 172 6.25 -12.95 -8.41
N LEU A 173 5.07 -13.54 -8.40
CA LEU A 173 4.44 -14.06 -7.18
C LEU A 173 4.88 -15.50 -6.89
N ASN A 174 5.22 -16.25 -7.92
CA ASN A 174 5.59 -17.67 -7.85
C ASN A 174 7.05 -17.88 -8.30
N ASP A 175 7.98 -17.52 -7.42
CA ASP A 175 9.42 -17.77 -7.50
C ASP A 175 10.12 -17.24 -8.76
N ASN A 176 9.55 -16.18 -9.38
CA ASN A 176 10.06 -15.59 -10.63
C ASN A 176 10.17 -16.61 -11.78
N GLU A 177 9.23 -17.56 -11.86
CA GLU A 177 9.13 -18.51 -12.97
C GLU A 177 9.03 -17.74 -14.32
N VAL A 178 9.85 -18.14 -15.31
CA VAL A 178 9.88 -17.53 -16.62
C VAL A 178 9.14 -18.39 -17.64
N ILE A 179 8.21 -17.79 -18.36
CA ILE A 179 7.31 -18.44 -19.32
C ILE A 179 7.50 -17.78 -20.68
N ASP A 180 7.79 -18.55 -21.73
CA ASP A 180 7.82 -18.07 -23.12
C ASP A 180 6.39 -17.99 -23.69
N VAL A 181 6.02 -16.85 -24.27
CA VAL A 181 4.70 -16.66 -24.86
C VAL A 181 4.79 -16.14 -26.30
N ASN A 182 3.86 -16.56 -27.14
CA ASN A 182 3.74 -16.15 -28.52
C ASN A 182 2.26 -15.85 -28.83
N GLY A 183 1.80 -14.66 -28.46
CA GLY A 183 0.41 -14.26 -28.58
C GLY A 183 -0.46 -14.98 -27.56
N TYR A 184 -1.24 -15.97 -27.99
CA TYR A 184 -2.08 -16.76 -27.08
C TYR A 184 -1.26 -17.69 -26.18
N TYR A 185 -1.62 -17.72 -24.90
CA TYR A 185 -1.02 -18.60 -23.92
C TYR A 185 -2.09 -19.30 -23.08
N ASN A 186 -1.90 -20.60 -22.83
CA ASN A 186 -2.74 -21.38 -21.94
C ASN A 186 -2.02 -21.55 -20.59
N LEU A 187 -2.42 -20.73 -19.60
CA LEU A 187 -1.79 -20.63 -18.31
C LEU A 187 -2.32 -21.71 -17.35
N TYR A 188 -1.42 -22.52 -16.81
CA TYR A 188 -1.73 -23.46 -15.73
C TYR A 188 -1.88 -22.71 -14.39
N MET A 189 -2.93 -23.02 -13.66
CA MET A 189 -3.26 -22.43 -12.37
C MET A 189 -3.56 -23.53 -11.35
N LYS A 190 -2.88 -23.49 -10.22
CA LYS A 190 -3.17 -24.35 -9.06
C LYS A 190 -4.51 -23.96 -8.40
N PRO A 191 -5.10 -24.85 -7.55
CA PRO A 191 -6.27 -24.50 -6.76
C PRO A 191 -6.07 -23.21 -5.95
N TYR A 192 -7.09 -22.36 -5.86
CA TYR A 192 -7.12 -21.13 -5.07
C TYR A 192 -5.92 -20.21 -5.29
N SER A 193 -5.31 -20.25 -6.47
CA SER A 193 -4.07 -19.53 -6.75
C SER A 193 -4.27 -18.24 -7.53
N SER A 194 -3.27 -17.38 -7.43
CA SER A 194 -3.10 -16.21 -8.29
C SER A 194 -1.68 -16.14 -8.85
N ARG A 195 -1.55 -15.50 -10.02
CA ARG A 195 -0.26 -15.28 -10.69
C ARG A 195 -0.13 -13.82 -11.11
N ILE A 196 1.07 -13.25 -10.98
CA ILE A 196 1.40 -11.89 -11.38
C ILE A 196 2.54 -11.96 -12.40
N LEU A 197 2.19 -11.77 -13.66
CA LEU A 197 3.02 -12.04 -14.82
C LEU A 197 3.51 -10.72 -15.45
N VAL A 198 4.80 -10.44 -15.34
CA VAL A 198 5.42 -9.25 -15.91
C VAL A 198 5.94 -9.56 -17.30
N VAL A 199 5.54 -8.76 -18.30
CA VAL A 199 6.08 -8.85 -19.67
C VAL A 199 7.50 -8.29 -19.70
N ASN A 200 8.47 -9.11 -20.09
CA ASN A 200 9.89 -8.71 -20.15
C ASN A 200 10.69 -9.69 -21.04
N ASP A 201 12.00 -9.68 -20.93
CA ASP A 201 12.94 -10.59 -21.62
C ASP A 201 13.33 -11.83 -20.77
N GLY A 202 12.73 -12.00 -19.61
CA GLY A 202 13.02 -13.05 -18.63
C GLY A 202 14.07 -12.64 -17.58
N SER A 203 14.57 -11.41 -17.63
CA SER A 203 15.57 -10.92 -16.67
C SER A 203 14.96 -10.27 -15.42
N PHE A 204 13.69 -9.84 -15.49
CA PHE A 204 13.02 -9.17 -14.39
C PHE A 204 12.79 -10.14 -13.23
N LYS A 205 13.14 -9.72 -12.03
CA LYS A 205 12.91 -10.49 -10.79
C LYS A 205 12.53 -9.54 -9.65
N VAL A 206 11.69 -10.04 -8.76
CA VAL A 206 11.46 -9.41 -7.46
C VAL A 206 12.29 -10.17 -6.43
N ASP A 207 13.09 -9.46 -5.67
CA ASP A 207 13.89 -10.03 -4.58
C ASP A 207 13.05 -10.13 -3.31
N PHE A 208 12.97 -11.33 -2.77
CA PHE A 208 12.28 -11.62 -1.51
C PHE A 208 13.25 -11.93 -0.36
N SER A 209 14.57 -11.92 -0.61
CA SER A 209 15.60 -12.34 0.38
C SER A 209 15.69 -11.41 1.58
N ASP A 210 15.21 -10.15 1.44
CA ASP A 210 15.27 -9.17 2.52
C ASP A 210 13.99 -9.25 3.38
N ASN A 211 13.95 -10.27 4.23
CA ASN A 211 12.86 -10.50 5.20
C ASN A 211 13.27 -10.15 6.63
N SER A 212 14.24 -9.27 6.81
CA SER A 212 14.66 -8.84 8.15
C SER A 212 13.66 -7.85 8.74
N PRO A 213 12.81 -8.24 9.71
CA PRO A 213 12.11 -7.29 10.56
C PRO A 213 13.09 -6.50 11.46
N GLU A 214 14.38 -6.86 11.45
CA GLU A 214 15.37 -6.33 12.38
C GLU A 214 15.82 -4.89 12.12
N GLU A 215 15.56 -4.31 10.95
CA GLU A 215 15.97 -2.92 10.68
C GLU A 215 14.95 -1.84 11.10
N ILE A 216 13.72 -2.23 11.45
CA ILE A 216 12.71 -1.25 11.92
C ILE A 216 12.85 -0.96 13.42
N THR A 217 13.59 -1.79 14.18
CA THR A 217 13.72 -1.67 15.64
C THR A 217 15.09 -1.27 16.16
N LYS A 218 16.06 -1.04 15.29
CA LYS A 218 17.30 -0.41 15.75
C LYS A 218 17.08 1.10 15.88
N PRO A 219 17.15 1.67 17.07
CA PRO A 219 17.36 3.11 17.19
C PRO A 219 18.59 3.41 16.35
N VAL A 220 18.50 4.41 15.49
CA VAL A 220 19.68 4.98 14.84
C VAL A 220 20.58 5.41 16.00
N GLU A 221 21.61 4.65 16.31
CA GLU A 221 22.71 5.10 17.15
C GLU A 221 23.33 6.27 16.40
N THR A 222 22.89 7.46 16.75
CA THR A 222 23.64 8.67 16.47
C THR A 222 24.94 8.56 17.25
N THR A 223 26.01 8.12 16.58
CA THR A 223 27.34 8.40 17.04
C THR A 223 27.51 9.92 17.01
N GLU A 224 27.21 10.56 18.13
CA GLU A 224 27.63 11.91 18.40
C GLU A 224 29.16 11.95 18.47
N THR A 225 29.79 12.20 17.33
CA THR A 225 31.06 12.90 17.31
C THR A 225 30.73 14.38 17.31
N ALA A 226 30.93 15.01 18.45
CA ALA A 226 30.81 16.47 18.60
C ALA A 226 31.68 17.17 17.54
N PRO A 227 31.10 17.98 16.63
CA PRO A 227 31.90 18.84 15.79
C PRO A 227 32.22 20.14 16.56
N ALA A 228 33.44 20.58 16.37
CA ALA A 228 33.94 21.85 16.85
C ALA A 228 32.98 22.99 16.43
N GLN A 229 32.75 23.90 17.37
CA GLN A 229 31.95 25.12 17.21
C GLN A 229 32.46 25.96 16.03
N SER A 230 31.63 26.07 15.00
CA SER A 230 31.70 27.12 14.00
C SER A 230 30.55 28.10 14.25
N ASP A 231 30.82 29.38 14.33
CA ASP A 231 29.88 30.47 14.63
C ASP A 231 28.90 30.83 13.52
N GLU A 232 28.55 29.89 12.62
CA GLU A 232 27.49 30.12 11.62
C GLU A 232 26.16 29.58 12.13
N PRO A 233 25.03 30.30 11.91
CA PRO A 233 23.72 29.87 12.36
C PRO A 233 23.31 28.56 11.64
N HIS A 234 23.17 27.50 12.41
CA HIS A 234 22.77 26.18 11.91
C HIS A 234 21.27 26.16 11.67
N PHE A 235 20.84 26.10 10.40
CA PHE A 235 19.44 25.96 10.02
C PHE A 235 19.10 24.48 9.84
N TYR A 236 18.00 24.01 10.47
CA TYR A 236 17.51 22.65 10.24
C TYR A 236 16.88 22.52 8.85
N THR A 237 17.06 21.36 8.23
CA THR A 237 16.55 21.04 6.88
C THR A 237 15.30 20.17 6.90
N GLU A 238 15.03 19.50 8.02
CA GLU A 238 13.89 18.61 8.20
C GLU A 238 13.08 19.00 9.44
N ILE A 239 11.73 18.96 9.32
CA ILE A 239 10.80 19.23 10.42
C ILE A 239 10.46 17.91 11.11
N LYS A 240 10.81 17.78 12.38
CA LYS A 240 10.51 16.62 13.23
C LYS A 240 9.40 16.95 14.24
N PRO A 241 8.62 15.97 14.73
CA PRO A 241 7.74 16.19 15.87
C PRO A 241 8.51 16.73 17.08
N GLY A 242 7.90 17.66 17.82
CA GLY A 242 8.54 18.27 18.98
C GLY A 242 8.17 19.75 19.16
N LYS A 243 8.80 20.41 20.12
CA LYS A 243 8.51 21.82 20.42
C LYS A 243 9.29 22.76 19.52
N TYR A 244 8.64 23.81 19.08
CA TYR A 244 9.20 24.87 18.23
C TYR A 244 8.81 26.25 18.75
N ARG A 245 9.72 27.19 18.62
CA ARG A 245 9.44 28.59 18.90
C ARG A 245 9.40 29.39 17.61
N HIS A 246 8.30 30.11 17.38
CA HIS A 246 8.18 31.04 16.28
C HIS A 246 9.04 32.28 16.54
N PHE A 247 9.59 32.90 15.52
CA PHE A 247 10.49 34.09 15.66
C PHE A 247 9.86 35.27 16.43
N LYS A 248 8.52 35.28 16.59
CA LYS A 248 7.79 36.26 17.41
C LYS A 248 7.68 35.86 18.89
N GLY A 249 8.23 34.72 19.29
CA GLY A 249 8.33 34.24 20.66
C GLY A 249 7.33 33.18 21.10
N ASN A 250 6.24 32.98 20.38
CA ASN A 250 5.22 31.98 20.72
C ASN A 250 5.74 30.56 20.48
N GLU A 251 5.31 29.61 21.33
CA GLU A 251 5.70 28.21 21.28
C GLU A 251 4.59 27.32 20.74
N TYR A 252 4.99 26.27 20.04
CA TYR A 252 4.13 25.32 19.35
C TYR A 252 4.68 23.90 19.49
N GLU A 253 3.81 22.92 19.46
CA GLU A 253 4.15 21.51 19.38
C GLU A 253 3.85 21.01 17.97
N VAL A 254 4.88 20.62 17.23
CA VAL A 254 4.71 19.95 15.94
C VAL A 254 4.34 18.51 16.19
N ILE A 255 3.18 18.09 15.66
CA ILE A 255 2.65 16.73 15.76
C ILE A 255 3.22 15.87 14.63
N GLY A 256 3.38 16.44 13.43
CA GLY A 256 3.89 15.74 12.26
C GLY A 256 3.64 16.50 10.97
N THR A 257 3.74 15.80 9.87
CA THR A 257 3.44 16.32 8.53
C THR A 257 2.24 15.59 7.91
N ALA A 258 1.45 16.31 7.11
CA ALA A 258 0.32 15.77 6.35
C ALA A 258 0.42 16.24 4.89
N LEU A 259 -0.32 15.58 3.99
CA LEU A 259 -0.51 16.05 2.63
C LEU A 259 -1.90 16.67 2.50
N HIS A 260 -1.99 17.79 1.81
CA HIS A 260 -3.28 18.38 1.46
C HIS A 260 -4.01 17.46 0.48
N SER A 261 -5.23 17.05 0.79
CA SER A 261 -5.96 16.00 0.07
C SER A 261 -6.22 16.31 -1.42
N GLU A 262 -6.31 17.59 -1.78
CA GLU A 262 -6.62 18.01 -3.15
C GLU A 262 -5.37 18.41 -3.94
N THR A 263 -4.41 19.08 -3.29
CA THR A 263 -3.24 19.65 -3.97
C THR A 263 -1.98 18.81 -3.86
N GLY A 264 -1.95 17.82 -2.92
CA GLY A 264 -0.76 17.05 -2.60
C GLY A 264 0.33 17.88 -1.88
N GLU A 265 0.05 19.13 -1.51
CA GLU A 265 1.01 19.98 -0.83
C GLU A 265 1.37 19.42 0.55
N LYS A 266 2.66 19.37 0.87
CA LYS A 266 3.12 18.94 2.18
C LYS A 266 2.90 20.03 3.21
N LEU A 267 2.19 19.69 4.29
CA LEU A 267 1.82 20.57 5.38
C LEU A 267 2.44 20.11 6.69
N VAL A 268 2.76 21.04 7.59
CA VAL A 268 3.11 20.76 8.97
C VAL A 268 1.86 20.89 9.83
N VAL A 269 1.57 19.89 10.65
CA VAL A 269 0.47 19.88 11.62
C VAL A 269 1.04 20.21 12.98
N TYR A 270 0.56 21.27 13.63
CA TYR A 270 1.09 21.72 14.90
C TYR A 270 0.02 22.36 15.79
N LYS A 271 0.26 22.32 17.10
CA LYS A 271 -0.63 22.85 18.13
C LYS A 271 0.01 24.06 18.79
N ALA A 272 -0.78 25.12 19.02
CA ALA A 272 -0.30 26.24 19.82
C ALA A 272 -0.20 25.85 21.29
N LEU A 273 0.91 26.22 21.96
CA LEU A 273 1.13 25.99 23.40
C LEU A 273 0.73 27.21 24.25
N TYR A 274 -0.13 28.04 23.71
CA TYR A 274 -0.68 29.25 24.36
C TYR A 274 -2.16 29.40 24.03
N ASN A 275 -2.90 30.17 24.81
CA ASN A 275 -4.36 30.32 24.75
C ASN A 275 -5.07 28.94 24.75
N ASP A 276 -6.14 28.78 23.97
CA ASP A 276 -6.97 27.58 23.93
C ASP A 276 -6.33 26.39 23.14
N GLY A 277 -5.07 26.53 22.71
CA GLY A 277 -4.29 25.40 22.15
C GLY A 277 -4.83 24.84 20.84
N GLY A 278 -5.27 25.67 19.90
CA GLY A 278 -5.81 25.22 18.60
C GLY A 278 -4.82 24.43 17.76
N LEU A 279 -5.34 23.47 16.99
CA LEU A 279 -4.59 22.71 16.01
C LEU A 279 -4.53 23.46 14.69
N TRP A 280 -3.34 23.60 14.12
CA TRP A 280 -3.07 24.37 12.90
C TRP A 280 -2.33 23.56 11.87
N VAL A 281 -2.46 23.94 10.60
CA VAL A 281 -1.65 23.45 9.50
C VAL A 281 -0.98 24.61 8.78
N ARG A 282 0.25 24.37 8.25
CA ARG A 282 1.00 25.34 7.46
C ARG A 282 1.81 24.62 6.38
N PRO A 283 1.94 25.21 5.16
CA PRO A 283 2.85 24.69 4.14
C PRO A 283 4.25 24.42 4.69
N TYR A 284 4.80 23.22 4.35
CA TYR A 284 6.06 22.72 4.88
C TYR A 284 7.22 23.71 4.66
N ASP A 285 7.31 24.28 3.46
CA ASP A 285 8.35 25.22 3.10
C ASP A 285 8.20 26.54 3.83
N MET A 286 6.97 27.02 4.06
CA MET A 286 6.71 28.22 4.87
C MET A 286 7.04 28.01 6.35
N PHE A 287 6.94 26.78 6.88
CA PHE A 287 7.28 26.52 8.27
C PHE A 287 8.78 26.59 8.51
N LYS A 288 9.60 26.07 7.60
CA LYS A 288 11.08 26.10 7.67
C LYS A 288 11.70 27.36 7.04
N GLU A 289 10.90 28.29 6.56
CA GLU A 289 11.38 29.49 5.87
C GLU A 289 12.42 30.26 6.68
N ILE A 290 13.48 30.68 6.01
CA ILE A 290 14.48 31.58 6.57
C ILE A 290 14.03 33.00 6.29
N ILE A 291 13.85 33.78 7.33
CA ILE A 291 13.47 35.20 7.27
C ILE A 291 14.63 36.07 7.71
N GLU A 292 14.66 37.31 7.24
CA GLU A 292 15.63 38.33 7.70
C GLU A 292 14.95 39.26 8.72
N LYS A 293 15.53 39.35 9.88
CA LYS A 293 15.12 40.26 10.95
C LYS A 293 16.34 40.93 11.59
N ASP A 294 16.31 42.25 11.64
CA ASP A 294 17.39 43.06 12.22
C ASP A 294 18.78 42.75 11.60
N GLY A 295 18.81 42.50 10.28
CA GLY A 295 20.05 42.18 9.53
C GLY A 295 20.56 40.74 9.77
N LYS A 296 19.82 39.89 10.48
CA LYS A 296 20.18 38.50 10.75
C LYS A 296 19.23 37.54 10.09
N LYS A 297 19.76 36.46 9.50
CA LYS A 297 18.94 35.35 8.99
C LYS A 297 18.53 34.45 10.15
N ILE A 298 17.24 34.22 10.32
CA ILE A 298 16.67 33.34 11.33
C ILE A 298 15.59 32.44 10.70
N GLN A 299 15.40 31.22 11.21
CA GLN A 299 14.28 30.40 10.78
C GLN A 299 12.97 30.89 11.38
N ARG A 300 11.90 30.80 10.60
CA ARG A 300 10.55 31.24 11.05
C ARG A 300 10.11 30.49 12.31
N PHE A 301 10.39 29.19 12.39
CA PHE A 301 10.23 28.36 13.58
C PHE A 301 11.56 27.68 13.89
N THR A 302 11.98 27.68 15.13
CA THR A 302 13.22 27.06 15.60
C THR A 302 12.87 25.96 16.60
N PRO A 303 13.41 24.73 16.46
CA PRO A 303 13.20 23.69 17.45
C PRO A 303 13.76 24.13 18.82
N ILE A 304 13.06 23.75 19.88
CA ILE A 304 13.46 23.97 21.27
C ILE A 304 13.31 22.62 22.00
N ASP A 305 14.30 22.35 22.88
CA ASP A 305 14.32 21.14 23.69
C ASP A 305 13.20 21.13 24.75
#